data_709f50b49f56913d31ccf77ab941fad2
#
_entry.id   709f50b49f56913d31ccf77ab941fad2
#
_cell.length_a   1.000
_cell.length_b   1.000
_cell.length_c   1.000
_cell.angle_alpha   90.00
_cell.angle_beta   90.00
_cell.angle_gamma   90.00
#
_symmetry.space_group_name_H-M   'P 1'
#
loop_
_entity.id
_entity.type
_entity.pdbx_description
1 polymer ?
#
loop_
_entity_poly.entity_id
_entity_poly.type
_entity_poly.pdbx_seq_one_letter_code
_entity_poly.pdbx_strand_id
1 'polypeptide(L)'
;MQPETKYARMGQDRIAYQVLGKGPPDLVMALPSLGHVDLVWEDAGLALFLRSLASFSRLIFFNRRGSGASDPLPHDPLPTWESHAEELAVVLDEVGSQRAALLAEVDVGPTALFFAGTRPERTTALILFHTSAKFGAADDYPIGMPAEVVEALLAQIDQLWGTEAMVTMVVPSRADDPRFRRWFAKLLRSAATPRTVQARFRSVLEGDLRPLLPLIQAPTLVLHRPDFQLISIEHSRYLAEHIPDARLVELPGADGTLIWESPELALDLIEEFLTGVRRTADPTRMLATVLFTDIVGSTQQASRVGDRQWRELLNVHDDLARRLVEEFGGQLIKTTGDGILATFDGPGRGIGCAAAVKDELGGIGLQIRAGLHTGEIELRDGDVGGMAVHIAARVMAAAEPGEILTSRTVRDLVVGSDVALKDRGSQPLKGVEGSWQLFAVVGR
;
A
#
# COMPACT_ATOMS: atom_id res chain seq x y z
N MET A 1 12.38 4.94 -5.52
CA MET A 1 13.68 4.51 -4.97
C MET A 1 13.46 4.13 -3.51
N GLN A 2 14.01 3.00 -3.03
CA GLN A 2 13.96 2.59 -1.64
C GLN A 2 14.87 3.51 -0.82
N PRO A 3 14.44 4.01 0.36
CA PRO A 3 15.31 4.79 1.25
C PRO A 3 16.47 3.95 1.80
N GLU A 4 17.54 4.61 2.16
CA GLU A 4 18.68 3.99 2.85
C GLU A 4 18.31 3.66 4.30
N THR A 5 18.65 2.45 4.76
CA THR A 5 18.54 2.07 6.17
C THR A 5 19.71 2.65 6.96
N LYS A 6 19.37 3.43 7.99
CA LYS A 6 20.32 4.07 8.92
C LYS A 6 20.11 3.52 10.32
N TYR A 7 21.02 3.88 11.23
CA TYR A 7 21.02 3.38 12.60
C TYR A 7 21.17 4.52 13.62
N ALA A 8 20.15 4.67 14.47
CA ALA A 8 20.24 5.49 15.68
C ALA A 8 20.93 4.69 16.79
N ARG A 9 21.64 5.36 17.70
CA ARG A 9 22.38 4.72 18.80
C ARG A 9 21.68 4.92 20.13
N MET A 10 21.37 3.80 20.80
CA MET A 10 20.88 3.77 22.18
C MET A 10 21.88 3.01 23.05
N GLY A 11 22.83 3.75 23.65
CA GLY A 11 23.97 3.13 24.34
C GLY A 11 24.84 2.34 23.36
N GLN A 12 24.92 1.03 23.55
CA GLN A 12 25.67 0.13 22.66
C GLN A 12 24.79 -0.39 21.52
N ASP A 13 23.45 -0.35 21.69
CA ASP A 13 22.50 -0.91 20.74
C ASP A 13 22.22 0.05 19.57
N ARG A 14 21.84 -0.53 18.45
CA ARG A 14 21.48 0.18 17.22
C ARG A 14 20.02 -0.07 16.86
N ILE A 15 19.33 1.00 16.47
CA ILE A 15 17.93 1.00 16.06
C ILE A 15 17.90 1.35 14.58
N ALA A 16 17.49 0.39 13.74
CA ALA A 16 17.39 0.57 12.30
C ALA A 16 16.18 1.42 11.94
N TYR A 17 16.39 2.48 11.17
CA TYR A 17 15.32 3.38 10.73
C TYR A 17 15.49 3.81 9.29
N GLN A 18 14.40 4.27 8.69
CA GLN A 18 14.37 4.92 7.37
C GLN A 18 13.57 6.23 7.45
N VAL A 19 13.89 7.17 6.58
CA VAL A 19 13.19 8.45 6.45
C VAL A 19 12.76 8.63 5.01
N LEU A 20 11.50 9.00 4.80
CA LEU A 20 10.91 9.22 3.49
C LEU A 20 10.08 10.52 3.49
N GLY A 21 10.04 11.21 2.35
CA GLY A 21 9.29 12.46 2.24
C GLY A 21 10.00 13.67 2.84
N LYS A 22 9.29 14.80 2.87
CA LYS A 22 9.78 16.08 3.39
C LYS A 22 8.66 16.73 4.20
N GLY A 23 8.90 16.91 5.50
CA GLY A 23 7.92 17.56 6.39
C GLY A 23 7.80 19.06 6.20
N PRO A 24 6.99 19.79 7.00
CA PRO A 24 6.15 19.25 8.07
C PRO A 24 4.87 18.60 7.56
N PRO A 25 4.17 17.78 8.39
CA PRO A 25 4.55 17.33 9.72
C PRO A 25 5.57 16.19 9.71
N ASP A 26 6.30 15.99 10.81
CA ASP A 26 7.00 14.75 11.08
C ASP A 26 5.99 13.70 11.53
N LEU A 27 6.02 12.54 10.90
CA LEU A 27 5.21 11.37 11.26
C LEU A 27 6.14 10.21 11.60
N VAL A 28 6.08 9.72 12.82
CA VAL A 28 6.90 8.58 13.23
C VAL A 28 6.04 7.34 13.44
N MET A 29 6.54 6.21 12.96
CA MET A 29 5.92 4.91 13.07
C MET A 29 6.97 3.87 13.49
N ALA A 30 6.86 3.35 14.72
CA ALA A 30 7.54 2.11 15.05
C ALA A 30 6.84 0.97 14.32
N LEU A 31 7.59 0.13 13.62
CA LEU A 31 6.99 -1.01 12.95
C LEU A 31 6.51 -2.04 13.98
N PRO A 32 5.30 -2.59 13.80
CA PRO A 32 4.82 -3.69 14.61
C PRO A 32 5.76 -4.90 14.57
N SER A 33 5.52 -5.89 15.41
CA SER A 33 6.30 -7.14 15.42
C SER A 33 6.33 -7.89 14.08
N LEU A 34 5.42 -7.55 13.16
CA LEU A 34 5.37 -8.08 11.79
C LEU A 34 6.10 -7.23 10.74
N GLY A 35 6.83 -6.17 11.13
CA GLY A 35 7.46 -5.25 10.17
C GLY A 35 8.99 -5.37 10.11
N HIS A 36 9.57 -5.15 8.92
CA HIS A 36 11.02 -5.08 8.70
C HIS A 36 11.33 -3.92 7.75
N VAL A 37 12.17 -2.97 8.15
CA VAL A 37 12.44 -1.73 7.39
C VAL A 37 12.84 -1.95 5.93
N ASP A 38 13.54 -3.03 5.60
CA ASP A 38 13.95 -3.31 4.22
C ASP A 38 12.91 -4.12 3.45
N LEU A 39 12.25 -5.12 4.09
CA LEU A 39 11.32 -6.01 3.43
C LEU A 39 9.95 -5.39 3.12
N VAL A 40 9.61 -4.29 3.77
CA VAL A 40 8.39 -3.51 3.47
C VAL A 40 8.35 -3.04 2.01
N TRP A 41 9.49 -2.93 1.34
CA TRP A 41 9.59 -2.50 -0.06
C TRP A 41 9.37 -3.61 -1.08
N GLU A 42 9.36 -4.87 -0.66
CA GLU A 42 9.12 -6.01 -1.54
C GLU A 42 7.63 -6.21 -1.88
N ASP A 43 6.71 -5.62 -1.09
CA ASP A 43 5.27 -5.61 -1.39
C ASP A 43 4.85 -4.26 -1.95
N ALA A 44 4.19 -4.27 -3.10
CA ALA A 44 3.80 -3.04 -3.80
C ALA A 44 2.76 -2.23 -3.02
N GLY A 45 1.81 -2.90 -2.34
CA GLY A 45 0.77 -2.24 -1.54
C GLY A 45 1.37 -1.53 -0.33
N LEU A 46 2.25 -2.20 0.41
CA LEU A 46 2.93 -1.61 1.57
C LEU A 46 3.87 -0.47 1.15
N ALA A 47 4.63 -0.65 0.06
CA ALA A 47 5.48 0.41 -0.47
C ALA A 47 4.66 1.64 -0.93
N LEU A 48 3.49 1.44 -1.52
CA LEU A 48 2.58 2.52 -1.90
C LEU A 48 2.02 3.23 -0.66
N PHE A 49 1.57 2.49 0.35
CA PHE A 49 1.08 3.06 1.61
C PHE A 49 2.11 3.97 2.29
N LEU A 50 3.36 3.50 2.43
CA LEU A 50 4.44 4.30 3.01
C LEU A 50 4.77 5.56 2.17
N ARG A 51 4.76 5.44 0.83
CA ARG A 51 4.95 6.60 -0.05
C ARG A 51 3.80 7.59 0.04
N SER A 52 2.58 7.11 0.20
CA SER A 52 1.40 7.97 0.38
C SER A 52 1.48 8.75 1.69
N LEU A 53 1.85 8.13 2.81
CA LEU A 53 2.14 8.82 4.07
C LEU A 53 3.25 9.88 3.88
N ALA A 54 4.30 9.54 3.15
CA ALA A 54 5.43 10.44 2.88
C ALA A 54 5.11 11.56 1.88
N SER A 55 3.98 11.53 1.18
CA SER A 55 3.57 12.60 0.27
C SER A 55 3.10 13.86 0.99
N PHE A 56 2.62 13.71 2.24
CA PHE A 56 2.13 14.81 3.08
C PHE A 56 2.87 14.93 4.43
N SER A 57 3.93 14.14 4.65
CA SER A 57 4.71 14.16 5.89
C SER A 57 6.19 13.84 5.63
N ARG A 58 7.05 14.13 6.62
CA ARG A 58 8.34 13.47 6.74
C ARG A 58 8.13 12.20 7.55
N LEU A 59 7.95 11.08 6.86
CA LEU A 59 7.72 9.78 7.47
C LEU A 59 9.05 9.22 7.99
N ILE A 60 9.09 8.90 9.28
CA ILE A 60 10.20 8.26 9.98
C ILE A 60 9.67 6.92 10.46
N PHE A 61 10.22 5.81 10.00
CA PHE A 61 9.80 4.50 10.50
C PHE A 61 11.00 3.64 10.85
N PHE A 62 10.83 2.81 11.86
CA PHE A 62 11.94 2.08 12.44
C PHE A 62 11.53 0.71 12.98
N ASN A 63 12.50 -0.21 13.06
CA ASN A 63 12.36 -1.45 13.80
C ASN A 63 12.72 -1.21 15.27
N ARG A 64 11.86 -1.63 16.19
CA ARG A 64 12.21 -1.68 17.61
C ARG A 64 13.34 -2.68 17.85
N ARG A 65 14.14 -2.50 18.90
CA ARG A 65 15.14 -3.52 19.27
C ARG A 65 14.51 -4.89 19.42
N GLY A 66 15.19 -5.94 18.97
CA GLY A 66 14.66 -7.30 18.87
C GLY A 66 13.76 -7.55 17.67
N SER A 67 13.67 -6.60 16.71
CA SER A 67 12.94 -6.76 15.45
C SER A 67 13.79 -6.35 14.27
N GLY A 68 13.54 -7.01 13.15
CA GLY A 68 14.05 -6.65 11.84
C GLY A 68 15.54 -6.43 11.84
N ALA A 69 15.97 -5.25 11.38
CA ALA A 69 17.38 -4.87 11.26
C ALA A 69 17.97 -4.21 12.53
N SER A 70 17.20 -4.06 13.61
CA SER A 70 17.69 -3.53 14.89
C SER A 70 18.36 -4.59 15.75
N ASP A 71 19.21 -4.16 16.68
CA ASP A 71 19.90 -5.07 17.58
C ASP A 71 18.92 -5.89 18.45
N PRO A 72 19.31 -7.10 18.87
CA PRO A 72 18.48 -7.98 19.66
C PRO A 72 18.18 -7.40 21.05
N LEU A 73 17.03 -7.80 21.61
CA LEU A 73 16.68 -7.52 23.00
C LEU A 73 17.02 -8.67 23.91
N PRO A 74 17.45 -8.39 25.17
CA PRO A 74 17.46 -9.42 26.20
C PRO A 74 16.03 -9.91 26.44
N HIS A 75 15.87 -11.20 26.69
CA HIS A 75 14.56 -11.80 26.95
C HIS A 75 14.21 -11.80 28.45
N ASP A 76 15.16 -11.43 29.28
CA ASP A 76 15.00 -11.34 30.73
C ASP A 76 16.04 -10.34 31.30
N PRO A 77 15.60 -9.26 31.96
CA PRO A 77 14.19 -8.83 32.06
C PRO A 77 13.66 -8.32 30.72
N LEU A 78 12.32 -8.40 30.54
CA LEU A 78 11.65 -7.79 29.41
C LEU A 78 11.80 -6.27 29.44
N PRO A 79 11.89 -5.60 28.28
CA PRO A 79 11.95 -4.14 28.23
C PRO A 79 10.69 -3.51 28.83
N THR A 80 10.85 -2.45 29.58
CA THR A 80 9.75 -1.65 30.12
C THR A 80 9.18 -0.70 29.07
N TRP A 81 8.02 -0.10 29.33
CA TRP A 81 7.42 0.93 28.48
C TRP A 81 8.33 2.15 28.35
N GLU A 82 9.06 2.51 29.43
CA GLU A 82 10.06 3.58 29.40
C GLU A 82 11.17 3.27 28.40
N SER A 83 11.66 2.02 28.38
CA SER A 83 12.69 1.59 27.42
C SER A 83 12.22 1.68 25.98
N HIS A 84 10.96 1.28 25.69
CA HIS A 84 10.40 1.41 24.35
C HIS A 84 10.15 2.87 23.95
N ALA A 85 9.70 3.71 24.89
CA ALA A 85 9.54 5.14 24.66
C ALA A 85 10.91 5.83 24.42
N GLU A 86 11.98 5.35 25.07
CA GLU A 86 13.33 5.84 24.83
C GLU A 86 13.85 5.48 23.43
N GLU A 87 13.54 4.28 22.92
CA GLU A 87 13.85 3.90 21.53
C GLU A 87 13.27 4.90 20.54
N LEU A 88 12.01 5.29 20.74
CA LEU A 88 11.33 6.28 19.90
C LEU A 88 11.98 7.67 20.03
N ALA A 89 12.31 8.10 21.26
CA ALA A 89 12.99 9.37 21.49
C ALA A 89 14.35 9.43 20.79
N VAL A 90 15.17 8.37 20.92
CA VAL A 90 16.49 8.26 20.30
C VAL A 90 16.40 8.37 18.77
N VAL A 91 15.40 7.72 18.14
CA VAL A 91 15.18 7.84 16.70
C VAL A 91 14.78 9.26 16.30
N LEU A 92 13.87 9.90 17.05
CA LEU A 92 13.49 11.29 16.80
C LEU A 92 14.66 12.26 16.94
N ASP A 93 15.50 12.08 17.95
CA ASP A 93 16.68 12.91 18.19
C ASP A 93 17.74 12.74 17.08
N GLU A 94 17.97 11.49 16.63
CA GLU A 94 18.90 11.20 15.52
C GLU A 94 18.50 11.88 14.21
N VAL A 95 17.19 11.97 13.93
CA VAL A 95 16.68 12.63 12.71
C VAL A 95 16.43 14.13 12.90
N GLY A 96 16.75 14.68 14.08
CA GLY A 96 16.56 16.10 14.42
C GLY A 96 15.10 16.51 14.58
N SER A 97 14.20 15.57 14.92
CA SER A 97 12.78 15.84 15.14
C SER A 97 12.52 16.24 16.59
N GLN A 98 12.10 17.48 16.80
CA GLN A 98 11.77 17.97 18.15
C GLN A 98 10.39 17.49 18.60
N ARG A 99 9.44 17.39 17.65
CA ARG A 99 8.06 16.97 17.88
C ARG A 99 7.56 16.22 16.66
N ALA A 100 6.79 15.14 16.88
CA ALA A 100 6.24 14.35 15.81
C ALA A 100 4.79 13.90 16.10
N ALA A 101 4.03 13.63 15.04
CA ALA A 101 2.85 12.81 15.12
C ALA A 101 3.26 11.33 15.23
N LEU A 102 2.53 10.56 16.04
CA LEU A 102 2.78 9.14 16.24
C LEU A 102 1.69 8.32 15.53
N LEU A 103 2.08 7.42 14.64
CA LEU A 103 1.19 6.38 14.08
C LEU A 103 1.56 5.03 14.70
N ALA A 104 0.62 4.41 15.38
CA ALA A 104 0.87 3.17 16.10
C ALA A 104 -0.26 2.15 15.88
N GLU A 105 0.14 0.94 15.53
CA GLU A 105 -0.74 -0.20 15.31
C GLU A 105 -0.48 -1.31 16.31
N VAL A 106 -1.54 -1.98 16.74
CA VAL A 106 -1.53 -3.22 17.53
C VAL A 106 -0.58 -3.15 18.74
N ASP A 107 0.53 -3.90 18.70
CA ASP A 107 1.49 -4.05 19.80
C ASP A 107 2.45 -2.86 19.98
N VAL A 108 2.38 -1.87 19.09
CA VAL A 108 3.10 -0.59 19.21
C VAL A 108 2.26 0.46 19.93
N GLY A 109 0.94 0.33 19.91
CA GLY A 109 0.03 1.30 20.52
C GLY A 109 0.35 1.64 21.97
N PRO A 110 0.58 0.66 22.87
CA PRO A 110 0.98 0.94 24.25
C PRO A 110 2.23 1.81 24.37
N THR A 111 3.23 1.60 23.52
CA THR A 111 4.44 2.46 23.48
C THR A 111 4.09 3.90 23.12
N ALA A 112 3.20 4.10 22.12
CA ALA A 112 2.78 5.43 21.70
C ALA A 112 1.92 6.11 22.78
N LEU A 113 1.02 5.38 23.45
CA LEU A 113 0.26 5.89 24.60
C LEU A 113 1.18 6.32 25.75
N PHE A 114 2.16 5.48 26.09
CA PHE A 114 3.14 5.80 27.12
C PHE A 114 3.96 7.05 26.77
N PHE A 115 4.47 7.12 25.52
CA PHE A 115 5.23 8.26 25.05
C PHE A 115 4.42 9.55 25.07
N ALA A 116 3.20 9.54 24.51
CA ALA A 116 2.32 10.71 24.45
C ALA A 116 1.88 11.20 25.84
N GLY A 117 1.64 10.28 26.79
CA GLY A 117 1.25 10.60 28.15
C GLY A 117 2.40 11.12 29.02
N THR A 118 3.63 10.67 28.78
CA THR A 118 4.83 11.05 29.58
C THR A 118 5.68 12.14 28.95
N ARG A 119 5.54 12.38 27.62
CA ARG A 119 6.30 13.38 26.84
C ARG A 119 5.36 14.19 25.91
N PRO A 120 4.34 14.85 26.47
CA PRO A 120 3.35 15.57 25.67
C PRO A 120 3.95 16.66 24.79
N GLU A 121 5.06 17.29 25.23
CA GLU A 121 5.78 18.31 24.47
C GLU A 121 6.44 17.77 23.21
N ARG A 122 6.67 16.46 23.13
CA ARG A 122 7.27 15.77 21.96
C ARG A 122 6.22 15.23 20.98
N THR A 123 4.93 15.26 21.34
CA THR A 123 3.84 14.66 20.54
C THR A 123 2.95 15.76 19.97
N THR A 124 2.79 15.79 18.64
CA THR A 124 1.92 16.77 17.96
C THR A 124 0.53 16.22 17.67
N ALA A 125 0.43 14.91 17.43
CA ALA A 125 -0.81 14.18 17.19
C ALA A 125 -0.60 12.70 17.49
N LEU A 126 -1.67 11.96 17.78
CA LEU A 126 -1.62 10.53 18.04
C LEU A 126 -2.64 9.82 17.15
N ILE A 127 -2.19 8.83 16.39
CA ILE A 127 -3.01 8.00 15.50
C ILE A 127 -2.86 6.56 15.96
N LEU A 128 -3.96 5.95 16.40
CA LEU A 128 -4.00 4.62 16.99
C LEU A 128 -4.88 3.70 16.16
N PHE A 129 -4.39 2.52 15.82
CA PHE A 129 -5.15 1.51 15.12
C PHE A 129 -5.08 0.16 15.84
N HIS A 130 -6.24 -0.46 16.11
CA HIS A 130 -6.36 -1.77 16.76
C HIS A 130 -5.47 -1.90 18.02
N THR A 131 -5.53 -0.93 18.91
CA THR A 131 -4.74 -0.94 20.15
C THR A 131 -5.59 -0.76 21.39
N SER A 132 -4.97 -0.91 22.55
CA SER A 132 -5.63 -0.79 23.87
C SER A 132 -4.68 -0.20 24.89
N ALA A 133 -5.22 0.45 25.92
CA ALA A 133 -4.46 0.86 27.10
C ALA A 133 -4.24 -0.28 28.10
N LYS A 134 -5.10 -1.29 28.08
CA LYS A 134 -5.03 -2.55 28.82
C LYS A 134 -5.63 -3.62 27.94
N PHE A 135 -4.95 -4.74 27.76
CA PHE A 135 -5.41 -5.80 26.86
C PHE A 135 -6.10 -6.93 27.61
N GLY A 136 -5.55 -7.35 28.75
CA GLY A 136 -6.12 -8.40 29.57
C GLY A 136 -7.34 -7.95 30.37
N ALA A 137 -8.32 -8.86 30.55
CA ALA A 137 -9.49 -8.62 31.39
C ALA A 137 -9.10 -8.46 32.87
N ALA A 138 -9.85 -7.61 33.58
CA ALA A 138 -9.78 -7.42 35.01
C ALA A 138 -11.20 -7.06 35.54
N ASP A 139 -11.41 -7.13 36.87
CA ASP A 139 -12.71 -6.82 37.46
C ASP A 139 -13.19 -5.41 37.08
N ASP A 140 -12.28 -4.46 36.98
CA ASP A 140 -12.52 -3.07 36.58
C ASP A 140 -12.35 -2.83 35.09
N TYR A 141 -12.09 -3.90 34.29
CA TYR A 141 -11.88 -3.82 32.83
C TYR A 141 -12.40 -5.10 32.13
N PRO A 142 -13.72 -5.35 32.16
CA PRO A 142 -14.31 -6.58 31.65
C PRO A 142 -14.28 -6.70 30.10
N ILE A 143 -13.97 -5.61 29.39
CA ILE A 143 -13.81 -5.59 27.92
C ILE A 143 -12.50 -6.21 27.47
N GLY A 144 -11.57 -6.46 28.39
CA GLY A 144 -10.29 -7.09 28.10
C GLY A 144 -10.43 -8.55 27.70
N MET A 145 -9.38 -9.11 27.10
CA MET A 145 -9.34 -10.51 26.69
C MET A 145 -9.20 -11.42 27.91
N PRO A 146 -10.06 -12.44 28.07
CA PRO A 146 -9.94 -13.42 29.14
C PRO A 146 -8.59 -14.16 29.12
N ALA A 147 -8.06 -14.54 30.28
CA ALA A 147 -6.72 -15.14 30.41
C ALA A 147 -6.57 -16.44 29.60
N GLU A 148 -7.61 -17.27 29.54
CA GLU A 148 -7.62 -18.50 28.75
C GLU A 148 -7.54 -18.24 27.24
N VAL A 149 -8.15 -17.15 26.76
CA VAL A 149 -8.09 -16.74 25.34
C VAL A 149 -6.69 -16.19 25.02
N VAL A 150 -6.08 -15.47 25.96
CA VAL A 150 -4.71 -14.98 25.87
C VAL A 150 -3.73 -16.13 25.71
N GLU A 151 -3.79 -17.15 26.56
CA GLU A 151 -2.87 -18.30 26.47
C GLU A 151 -3.08 -19.08 25.15
N ALA A 152 -4.33 -19.21 24.69
CA ALA A 152 -4.62 -19.82 23.39
C ALA A 152 -4.03 -19.01 22.24
N LEU A 153 -4.12 -17.68 22.28
CA LEU A 153 -3.51 -16.80 21.26
C LEU A 153 -1.99 -16.91 21.26
N LEU A 154 -1.34 -16.92 22.43
CA LEU A 154 0.11 -17.08 22.53
C LEU A 154 0.57 -18.45 22.00
N ALA A 155 -0.19 -19.51 22.24
CA ALA A 155 0.08 -20.83 21.68
C ALA A 155 -0.09 -20.86 20.13
N GLN A 156 -1.09 -20.16 19.60
CA GLN A 156 -1.26 -20.01 18.16
C GLN A 156 -0.11 -19.22 17.53
N ILE A 157 0.36 -18.15 18.16
CA ILE A 157 1.53 -17.39 17.70
C ILE A 157 2.74 -18.31 17.62
N ASP A 158 2.99 -19.14 18.62
CA ASP A 158 4.12 -20.08 18.62
C ASP A 158 4.07 -21.05 17.44
N GLN A 159 2.89 -21.55 17.12
CA GLN A 159 2.71 -22.54 16.05
C GLN A 159 2.67 -21.92 14.65
N LEU A 160 2.07 -20.75 14.51
CA LEU A 160 1.75 -20.15 13.20
C LEU A 160 2.70 -19.06 12.76
N TRP A 161 3.51 -18.48 13.69
CA TRP A 161 4.41 -17.39 13.35
C TRP A 161 5.39 -17.76 12.23
N GLY A 162 5.42 -16.94 11.19
CA GLY A 162 6.30 -17.18 10.03
C GLY A 162 5.81 -18.27 9.08
N THR A 163 4.60 -18.78 9.26
CA THR A 163 3.91 -19.66 8.31
C THR A 163 2.93 -18.90 7.43
N GLU A 164 2.54 -19.47 6.30
CA GLU A 164 1.56 -18.89 5.39
C GLU A 164 0.14 -18.81 6.02
N ALA A 165 -0.16 -19.63 7.02
CA ALA A 165 -1.45 -19.64 7.70
C ALA A 165 -1.69 -18.36 8.53
N MET A 166 -0.63 -17.66 8.95
CA MET A 166 -0.75 -16.43 9.73
C MET A 166 -1.48 -15.31 8.97
N VAL A 167 -1.45 -15.33 7.63
CA VAL A 167 -2.17 -14.35 6.78
C VAL A 167 -3.66 -14.37 7.06
N THR A 168 -4.27 -15.54 7.19
CA THR A 168 -5.72 -15.67 7.44
C THR A 168 -6.14 -15.00 8.77
N MET A 169 -5.24 -14.96 9.74
CA MET A 169 -5.49 -14.34 11.05
C MET A 169 -5.30 -12.82 11.02
N VAL A 170 -4.29 -12.33 10.27
CA VAL A 170 -3.87 -10.92 10.34
C VAL A 170 -4.36 -10.11 9.14
N VAL A 171 -4.38 -10.71 7.94
CA VAL A 171 -4.72 -10.04 6.67
C VAL A 171 -5.66 -10.94 5.84
N PRO A 172 -6.88 -11.22 6.35
CA PRO A 172 -7.83 -12.11 5.67
C PRO A 172 -8.17 -11.67 4.25
N SER A 173 -8.13 -10.37 3.93
CA SER A 173 -8.35 -9.85 2.57
C SER A 173 -7.35 -10.40 1.53
N ARG A 174 -6.18 -10.88 1.95
CA ARG A 174 -5.13 -11.41 1.09
C ARG A 174 -4.90 -12.92 1.27
N ALA A 175 -5.80 -13.62 1.97
CA ALA A 175 -5.67 -15.05 2.29
C ALA A 175 -5.62 -15.95 1.03
N ASP A 176 -6.26 -15.54 -0.06
CA ASP A 176 -6.32 -16.30 -1.31
C ASP A 176 -5.16 -15.99 -2.29
N ASP A 177 -4.25 -15.06 -1.93
CA ASP A 177 -3.09 -14.73 -2.76
C ASP A 177 -1.85 -15.55 -2.35
N PRO A 178 -1.43 -16.58 -3.13
CA PRO A 178 -0.30 -17.44 -2.75
C PRO A 178 1.05 -16.72 -2.78
N ARG A 179 1.21 -15.64 -3.57
CA ARG A 179 2.44 -14.84 -3.60
C ARG A 179 2.56 -14.03 -2.33
N PHE A 180 1.47 -13.35 -1.96
CA PHE A 180 1.37 -12.58 -0.73
C PHE A 180 1.61 -13.45 0.50
N ARG A 181 0.97 -14.61 0.61
CA ARG A 181 1.15 -15.55 1.73
C ARG A 181 2.61 -15.95 1.93
N ARG A 182 3.32 -16.31 0.87
CA ARG A 182 4.76 -16.66 0.93
C ARG A 182 5.62 -15.47 1.35
N TRP A 183 5.36 -14.30 0.78
CA TRP A 183 6.09 -13.08 1.14
C TRP A 183 5.82 -12.68 2.59
N PHE A 184 4.57 -12.69 3.03
CA PHE A 184 4.19 -12.33 4.40
C PHE A 184 4.81 -13.29 5.43
N ALA A 185 4.81 -14.59 5.15
CA ALA A 185 5.51 -15.58 5.99
C ALA A 185 7.03 -15.31 6.07
N LYS A 186 7.68 -14.90 4.96
CA LYS A 186 9.08 -14.45 4.95
C LYS A 186 9.26 -13.20 5.81
N LEU A 187 8.38 -12.21 5.65
CA LEU A 187 8.40 -10.97 6.42
C LEU A 187 8.36 -11.26 7.92
N LEU A 188 7.42 -12.08 8.38
CA LEU A 188 7.28 -12.44 9.79
C LEU A 188 8.54 -13.09 10.36
N ARG A 189 9.12 -14.07 9.65
CA ARG A 189 10.37 -14.75 10.08
C ARG A 189 11.56 -13.81 10.14
N SER A 190 11.60 -12.81 9.29
CA SER A 190 12.67 -11.81 9.26
C SER A 190 12.43 -10.67 10.26
N ALA A 191 11.18 -10.41 10.60
CA ALA A 191 10.81 -9.33 11.52
C ALA A 191 11.09 -9.68 12.98
N ALA A 192 10.70 -10.89 13.43
CA ALA A 192 10.93 -11.32 14.81
C ALA A 192 10.85 -12.85 14.96
N THR A 193 11.47 -13.38 16.01
CA THR A 193 11.30 -14.80 16.38
C THR A 193 9.98 -15.00 17.15
N PRO A 194 9.35 -16.20 17.11
CA PRO A 194 8.17 -16.49 17.92
C PRO A 194 8.33 -16.13 19.39
N ARG A 195 9.49 -16.45 19.98
CA ARG A 195 9.81 -16.11 21.37
C ARG A 195 9.79 -14.59 21.64
N THR A 196 10.36 -13.79 20.74
CA THR A 196 10.35 -12.33 20.86
C THR A 196 8.94 -11.77 20.79
N VAL A 197 8.14 -12.29 19.87
CA VAL A 197 6.73 -11.87 19.69
C VAL A 197 5.91 -12.23 20.92
N GLN A 198 5.99 -13.46 21.42
CA GLN A 198 5.33 -13.88 22.65
C GLN A 198 5.72 -13.02 23.86
N ALA A 199 7.02 -12.71 24.03
CA ALA A 199 7.49 -11.87 25.10
C ALA A 199 6.88 -10.46 25.06
N ARG A 200 6.78 -9.86 23.85
CA ARG A 200 6.14 -8.56 23.66
C ARG A 200 4.64 -8.60 23.92
N PHE A 201 3.95 -9.62 23.41
CA PHE A 201 2.54 -9.77 23.68
C PHE A 201 2.26 -9.94 25.20
N ARG A 202 3.09 -10.70 25.92
CA ARG A 202 2.97 -10.78 27.39
C ARG A 202 3.11 -9.41 28.05
N SER A 203 4.08 -8.60 27.65
CA SER A 203 4.21 -7.22 28.17
C SER A 203 2.97 -6.36 27.87
N VAL A 204 2.39 -6.50 26.67
CA VAL A 204 1.13 -5.80 26.31
C VAL A 204 -0.05 -6.28 27.16
N LEU A 205 -0.12 -7.58 27.44
CA LEU A 205 -1.20 -8.20 28.20
C LEU A 205 -1.15 -7.84 29.70
N GLU A 206 0.04 -7.75 30.25
CA GLU A 206 0.28 -7.42 31.67
C GLU A 206 0.24 -5.90 31.91
N GLY A 207 0.43 -5.10 30.86
CA GLY A 207 0.48 -3.64 30.96
C GLY A 207 -0.88 -3.01 31.27
N ASP A 208 -0.86 -1.94 32.07
CA ASP A 208 -2.02 -1.09 32.33
C ASP A 208 -1.63 0.38 32.19
N LEU A 209 -1.98 0.97 31.04
CA LEU A 209 -1.68 2.36 30.71
C LEU A 209 -2.90 3.29 30.86
N ARG A 210 -4.01 2.79 31.40
CA ARG A 210 -5.23 3.59 31.62
C ARG A 210 -4.98 4.86 32.44
N PRO A 211 -4.10 4.86 33.47
CA PRO A 211 -3.79 6.08 34.22
C PRO A 211 -3.12 7.18 33.39
N LEU A 212 -2.51 6.84 32.25
CA LEU A 212 -1.83 7.82 31.36
C LEU A 212 -2.79 8.48 30.37
N LEU A 213 -3.95 7.89 30.07
CA LEU A 213 -4.85 8.39 29.05
C LEU A 213 -5.28 9.85 29.28
N PRO A 214 -5.64 10.27 30.51
CA PRO A 214 -6.00 11.67 30.78
C PRO A 214 -4.84 12.66 30.67
N LEU A 215 -3.57 12.18 30.63
CA LEU A 215 -2.38 13.00 30.51
C LEU A 215 -1.99 13.28 29.05
N ILE A 216 -2.60 12.60 28.10
CA ILE A 216 -2.34 12.79 26.68
C ILE A 216 -2.95 14.12 26.24
N GLN A 217 -2.11 15.06 25.81
CA GLN A 217 -2.49 16.40 25.38
C GLN A 217 -2.63 16.53 23.84
N ALA A 218 -2.06 15.57 23.10
CA ALA A 218 -2.09 15.57 21.65
C ALA A 218 -3.50 15.21 21.14
N PRO A 219 -4.02 15.90 20.11
CA PRO A 219 -5.20 15.45 19.39
C PRO A 219 -5.04 13.98 18.98
N THR A 220 -6.08 13.17 19.18
CA THR A 220 -5.97 11.73 18.97
C THR A 220 -7.03 11.22 18.01
N LEU A 221 -6.59 10.50 16.97
CA LEU A 221 -7.43 9.77 16.03
C LEU A 221 -7.33 8.27 16.33
N VAL A 222 -8.43 7.66 16.73
CA VAL A 222 -8.54 6.22 16.94
C VAL A 222 -9.24 5.61 15.73
N LEU A 223 -8.59 4.69 15.05
CA LEU A 223 -9.11 3.95 13.91
C LEU A 223 -9.36 2.49 14.29
N HIS A 224 -10.45 1.92 13.85
CA HIS A 224 -10.78 0.51 14.15
C HIS A 224 -11.61 -0.13 13.03
N ARG A 225 -11.36 -1.41 12.75
CA ARG A 225 -12.21 -2.26 11.92
C ARG A 225 -13.01 -3.21 12.81
N PRO A 226 -14.33 -3.02 12.94
CA PRO A 226 -15.16 -3.84 13.87
C PRO A 226 -15.17 -5.33 13.54
N ASP A 227 -14.92 -5.68 12.27
CA ASP A 227 -14.90 -7.08 11.82
C ASP A 227 -13.58 -7.81 12.13
N PHE A 228 -12.55 -7.10 12.61
CA PHE A 228 -11.31 -7.72 13.06
C PHE A 228 -11.50 -8.41 14.41
N GLN A 229 -11.43 -9.74 14.41
CA GLN A 229 -11.86 -10.58 15.55
C GLN A 229 -10.87 -10.63 16.73
N LEU A 230 -9.60 -10.25 16.53
CA LEU A 230 -8.58 -10.41 17.58
C LEU A 230 -8.59 -9.27 18.60
N ILE A 231 -9.07 -8.09 18.23
CA ILE A 231 -9.13 -6.92 19.12
C ILE A 231 -10.53 -6.33 19.07
N SER A 232 -11.24 -6.37 20.18
CA SER A 232 -12.59 -5.82 20.29
C SER A 232 -12.59 -4.31 20.09
N ILE A 233 -13.60 -3.79 19.38
CA ILE A 233 -13.83 -2.35 19.23
C ILE A 233 -14.01 -1.62 20.56
N GLU A 234 -14.42 -2.33 21.62
CA GLU A 234 -14.60 -1.74 22.95
C GLU A 234 -13.29 -1.13 23.50
N HIS A 235 -12.12 -1.69 23.13
CA HIS A 235 -10.85 -1.07 23.46
C HIS A 235 -10.69 0.31 22.81
N SER A 236 -11.08 0.43 21.54
CA SER A 236 -11.01 1.70 20.83
C SER A 236 -12.02 2.73 21.32
N ARG A 237 -13.22 2.29 21.69
CA ARG A 237 -14.22 3.13 22.36
C ARG A 237 -13.71 3.64 23.69
N TYR A 238 -13.11 2.75 24.49
CA TYR A 238 -12.50 3.12 25.77
C TYR A 238 -11.40 4.18 25.60
N LEU A 239 -10.52 4.01 24.62
CA LEU A 239 -9.48 5.02 24.32
C LEU A 239 -10.09 6.37 23.94
N ALA A 240 -11.10 6.38 23.05
CA ALA A 240 -11.77 7.61 22.63
C ALA A 240 -12.53 8.31 23.76
N GLU A 241 -13.02 7.57 24.74
CA GLU A 241 -13.72 8.13 25.89
C GLU A 241 -12.79 8.69 26.99
N HIS A 242 -11.54 8.17 27.08
CA HIS A 242 -10.63 8.50 28.18
C HIS A 242 -9.45 9.35 27.79
N ILE A 243 -9.18 9.53 26.50
CA ILE A 243 -8.16 10.45 26.00
C ILE A 243 -8.85 11.80 25.68
N PRO A 244 -8.42 12.91 26.28
CA PRO A 244 -8.91 14.23 25.89
C PRO A 244 -8.70 14.48 24.39
N ASP A 245 -9.68 15.14 23.72
CA ASP A 245 -9.63 15.46 22.29
C ASP A 245 -9.38 14.25 21.38
N ALA A 246 -9.97 13.09 21.74
CA ALA A 246 -9.91 11.89 20.93
C ALA A 246 -11.21 11.67 20.14
N ARG A 247 -11.08 11.17 18.89
CA ARG A 247 -12.20 10.72 18.08
C ARG A 247 -11.98 9.31 17.55
N LEU A 248 -13.03 8.49 17.57
CA LEU A 248 -13.05 7.17 16.97
C LEU A 248 -13.66 7.23 15.57
N VAL A 249 -13.02 6.55 14.61
CA VAL A 249 -13.57 6.33 13.28
C VAL A 249 -13.52 4.83 12.97
N GLU A 250 -14.68 4.27 12.65
CA GLU A 250 -14.80 2.88 12.23
C GLU A 250 -14.49 2.77 10.73
N LEU A 251 -13.60 1.83 10.38
CA LEU A 251 -13.23 1.52 9.00
C LEU A 251 -13.90 0.21 8.56
N PRO A 252 -14.28 0.06 7.30
CA PRO A 252 -14.76 -1.22 6.78
C PRO A 252 -13.63 -2.26 6.74
N GLY A 253 -14.03 -3.54 6.73
CA GLY A 253 -13.12 -4.66 6.54
C GLY A 253 -12.68 -5.35 7.82
N ALA A 254 -11.84 -6.39 7.66
CA ALA A 254 -11.43 -7.32 8.71
C ALA A 254 -9.91 -7.46 8.88
N ASP A 255 -9.09 -6.73 8.12
CA ASP A 255 -7.63 -6.78 8.23
C ASP A 255 -7.14 -6.15 9.54
N GLY A 256 -6.18 -6.79 10.18
CA GLY A 256 -5.51 -6.29 11.39
C GLY A 256 -4.49 -5.18 11.15
N THR A 257 -4.35 -4.69 9.92
CA THR A 257 -3.43 -3.61 9.54
C THR A 257 -4.14 -2.56 8.67
N LEU A 258 -3.60 -1.35 8.58
CA LEU A 258 -4.16 -0.27 7.73
C LEU A 258 -3.87 -0.44 6.23
N ILE A 259 -3.04 -1.40 5.83
CA ILE A 259 -2.25 -1.34 4.59
C ILE A 259 -2.96 -1.97 3.38
N TRP A 260 -3.59 -3.14 3.52
CA TRP A 260 -4.01 -3.93 2.36
C TRP A 260 -5.50 -3.92 2.07
N GLU A 261 -6.33 -3.54 3.05
CA GLU A 261 -7.77 -3.44 2.87
C GLU A 261 -8.20 -1.98 2.96
N SER A 262 -8.67 -1.42 1.86
CA SER A 262 -9.13 -0.02 1.74
C SER A 262 -8.13 1.01 2.34
N PRO A 263 -6.83 0.97 1.97
CA PRO A 263 -5.81 1.85 2.54
C PRO A 263 -6.08 3.33 2.27
N GLU A 264 -6.77 3.65 1.17
CA GLU A 264 -7.07 5.01 0.75
C GLU A 264 -7.91 5.75 1.80
N LEU A 265 -8.92 5.08 2.35
CA LEU A 265 -9.77 5.68 3.39
C LEU A 265 -8.97 6.01 4.66
N ALA A 266 -8.09 5.12 5.09
CA ALA A 266 -7.22 5.35 6.22
C ALA A 266 -6.23 6.50 5.95
N LEU A 267 -5.62 6.52 4.75
CA LEU A 267 -4.69 7.57 4.33
C LEU A 267 -5.35 8.95 4.29
N ASP A 268 -6.57 9.05 3.74
CA ASP A 268 -7.32 10.31 3.67
C ASP A 268 -7.66 10.83 5.07
N LEU A 269 -8.09 9.96 5.99
CA LEU A 269 -8.37 10.31 7.38
C LEU A 269 -7.11 10.78 8.12
N ILE A 270 -5.97 10.11 7.90
CA ILE A 270 -4.69 10.48 8.50
C ILE A 270 -4.21 11.82 7.94
N GLU A 271 -4.28 12.02 6.61
CA GLU A 271 -3.88 13.29 5.99
C GLU A 271 -4.76 14.45 6.47
N GLU A 272 -6.10 14.30 6.45
CA GLU A 272 -7.02 15.30 6.97
C GLU A 272 -6.71 15.64 8.43
N PHE A 273 -6.46 14.62 9.25
CA PHE A 273 -6.17 14.79 10.67
C PHE A 273 -4.87 15.54 10.93
N LEU A 274 -3.82 15.25 10.16
CA LEU A 274 -2.49 15.83 10.36
C LEU A 274 -2.34 17.22 9.72
N THR A 275 -3.00 17.45 8.59
CA THR A 275 -2.79 18.66 7.77
C THR A 275 -3.97 19.61 7.77
N GLY A 276 -5.15 19.17 8.22
CA GLY A 276 -6.40 19.90 8.10
C GLY A 276 -6.96 19.95 6.68
N VAL A 277 -6.29 19.30 5.71
CA VAL A 277 -6.69 19.29 4.31
C VAL A 277 -7.47 18.02 4.02
N ARG A 278 -8.76 18.17 3.76
CA ARG A 278 -9.59 17.06 3.29
C ARG A 278 -9.40 16.88 1.78
N ARG A 279 -8.91 15.73 1.35
CA ARG A 279 -8.95 15.40 -0.07
C ARG A 279 -10.41 15.25 -0.51
N THR A 280 -10.82 16.11 -1.44
CA THR A 280 -12.14 16.02 -2.09
C THR A 280 -12.11 15.09 -3.31
N ALA A 281 -10.96 14.49 -3.63
CA ALA A 281 -10.84 13.54 -4.72
C ALA A 281 -11.48 12.20 -4.30
N ASP A 282 -12.32 11.67 -5.15
CA ASP A 282 -12.85 10.31 -5.05
C ASP A 282 -11.65 9.34 -5.06
N PRO A 283 -11.37 8.57 -3.98
CA PRO A 283 -10.20 7.70 -3.90
C PRO A 283 -10.19 6.59 -4.95
N THR A 284 -11.34 6.38 -5.60
CA THR A 284 -11.47 5.43 -6.72
C THR A 284 -11.04 6.03 -8.04
N ARG A 285 -10.74 7.35 -8.14
CA ARG A 285 -10.39 8.03 -9.38
C ARG A 285 -8.94 8.48 -9.40
N MET A 286 -8.25 8.18 -10.50
CA MET A 286 -6.88 8.61 -10.75
C MET A 286 -6.67 9.01 -12.20
N LEU A 287 -5.74 9.93 -12.44
CA LEU A 287 -5.29 10.25 -13.80
C LEU A 287 -4.32 9.17 -14.27
N ALA A 288 -4.65 8.50 -15.37
CA ALA A 288 -3.79 7.48 -15.96
C ALA A 288 -3.81 7.52 -17.49
N THR A 289 -2.73 7.00 -18.11
CA THR A 289 -2.72 6.69 -19.53
C THR A 289 -3.18 5.26 -19.72
N VAL A 290 -4.28 5.10 -20.43
CA VAL A 290 -4.88 3.80 -20.76
C VAL A 290 -4.40 3.36 -22.14
N LEU A 291 -3.88 2.14 -22.22
CA LEU A 291 -3.47 1.46 -23.44
C LEU A 291 -4.42 0.27 -23.72
N PHE A 292 -4.98 0.23 -24.92
CA PHE A 292 -5.59 -0.95 -25.49
C PHE A 292 -4.78 -1.44 -26.66
N THR A 293 -4.64 -2.76 -26.81
CA THR A 293 -4.14 -3.41 -28.02
C THR A 293 -5.14 -4.47 -28.49
N ASP A 294 -5.03 -4.86 -29.76
CA ASP A 294 -5.87 -5.89 -30.39
C ASP A 294 -5.14 -6.54 -31.55
N ILE A 295 -5.16 -7.87 -31.68
CA ILE A 295 -4.55 -8.61 -32.78
C ILE A 295 -5.42 -8.47 -34.02
N VAL A 296 -4.82 -8.01 -35.13
CA VAL A 296 -5.51 -7.80 -36.39
C VAL A 296 -5.93 -9.13 -37.01
N GLY A 297 -7.23 -9.27 -37.30
CA GLY A 297 -7.77 -10.46 -37.97
C GLY A 297 -7.66 -11.74 -37.15
N SER A 298 -7.72 -11.66 -35.82
CA SER A 298 -7.58 -12.77 -34.88
C SER A 298 -8.45 -13.97 -35.22
N THR A 299 -9.73 -13.76 -35.56
CA THR A 299 -10.63 -14.84 -35.98
C THR A 299 -10.18 -15.54 -37.26
N GLN A 300 -9.68 -14.80 -38.27
CA GLN A 300 -9.16 -15.39 -39.50
C GLN A 300 -7.86 -16.16 -39.25
N GLN A 301 -6.99 -15.63 -38.41
CA GLN A 301 -5.75 -16.30 -38.02
C GLN A 301 -6.04 -17.60 -37.26
N ALA A 302 -6.94 -17.57 -36.28
CA ALA A 302 -7.39 -18.74 -35.55
C ALA A 302 -7.92 -19.85 -36.52
N SER A 303 -8.75 -19.44 -37.46
CA SER A 303 -9.29 -20.39 -38.47
C SER A 303 -8.20 -20.97 -39.38
N ARG A 304 -7.11 -20.22 -39.64
CA ARG A 304 -6.01 -20.67 -40.51
C ARG A 304 -5.05 -21.63 -39.84
N VAL A 305 -4.70 -21.38 -38.55
CA VAL A 305 -3.71 -22.18 -37.81
C VAL A 305 -4.34 -23.28 -36.96
N GLY A 306 -5.63 -23.20 -36.68
CA GLY A 306 -6.39 -24.10 -35.81
C GLY A 306 -6.26 -23.79 -34.32
N ASP A 307 -7.24 -24.26 -33.53
CA ASP A 307 -7.45 -23.84 -32.11
C ASP A 307 -6.26 -24.10 -31.20
N ARG A 308 -5.50 -25.18 -31.43
CA ARG A 308 -4.34 -25.52 -30.58
C ARG A 308 -3.20 -24.54 -30.78
N GLN A 309 -2.83 -24.31 -32.03
CA GLN A 309 -1.71 -23.42 -32.36
C GLN A 309 -2.09 -21.96 -32.08
N TRP A 310 -3.36 -21.60 -32.27
CA TRP A 310 -3.85 -20.29 -31.88
C TRP A 310 -3.73 -20.01 -30.38
N ARG A 311 -4.09 -20.99 -29.53
CA ARG A 311 -3.89 -20.87 -28.07
C ARG A 311 -2.42 -20.74 -27.68
N GLU A 312 -1.52 -21.47 -28.34
CA GLU A 312 -0.08 -21.32 -28.09
C GLU A 312 0.41 -19.91 -28.44
N LEU A 313 -0.05 -19.33 -29.55
CA LEU A 313 0.26 -17.94 -29.95
C LEU A 313 -0.31 -16.92 -28.95
N LEU A 314 -1.54 -17.09 -28.47
CA LEU A 314 -2.13 -16.22 -27.46
C LEU A 314 -1.37 -16.28 -26.12
N ASN A 315 -0.90 -17.45 -25.70
CA ASN A 315 -0.07 -17.57 -24.51
C ASN A 315 1.25 -16.78 -24.66
N VAL A 316 1.91 -16.88 -25.80
CA VAL A 316 3.12 -16.09 -26.10
C VAL A 316 2.81 -14.59 -26.10
N HIS A 317 1.67 -14.19 -26.72
CA HIS A 317 1.23 -12.80 -26.70
C HIS A 317 1.02 -12.28 -25.27
N ASP A 318 0.32 -13.05 -24.41
CA ASP A 318 -0.02 -12.62 -23.05
C ASP A 318 1.23 -12.51 -22.16
N ASP A 319 2.16 -13.49 -22.28
CA ASP A 319 3.41 -13.45 -21.52
C ASP A 319 4.32 -12.30 -21.95
N LEU A 320 4.42 -12.04 -23.26
CA LEU A 320 5.17 -10.93 -23.81
C LEU A 320 4.57 -9.58 -23.39
N ALA A 321 3.26 -9.43 -23.52
CA ALA A 321 2.57 -8.21 -23.13
C ALA A 321 2.73 -7.91 -21.63
N ARG A 322 2.61 -8.94 -20.77
CA ARG A 322 2.81 -8.78 -19.31
C ARG A 322 4.22 -8.30 -19.00
N ARG A 323 5.24 -8.95 -19.57
CA ARG A 323 6.64 -8.58 -19.38
C ARG A 323 6.91 -7.13 -19.82
N LEU A 324 6.45 -6.74 -21.01
CA LEU A 324 6.68 -5.39 -21.52
C LEU A 324 5.91 -4.33 -20.72
N VAL A 325 4.68 -4.58 -20.31
CA VAL A 325 3.93 -3.65 -19.46
C VAL A 325 4.67 -3.41 -18.14
N GLU A 326 5.20 -4.47 -17.50
CA GLU A 326 6.00 -4.35 -16.27
C GLU A 326 7.33 -3.61 -16.52
N GLU A 327 8.04 -3.90 -17.63
CA GLU A 327 9.30 -3.24 -18.00
C GLU A 327 9.15 -1.73 -18.21
N PHE A 328 8.03 -1.31 -18.82
CA PHE A 328 7.70 0.11 -18.98
C PHE A 328 7.02 0.75 -17.75
N GLY A 329 6.97 0.04 -16.62
CA GLY A 329 6.40 0.55 -15.36
C GLY A 329 4.90 0.77 -15.41
N GLY A 330 4.18 -0.03 -16.22
CA GLY A 330 2.72 -0.06 -16.29
C GLY A 330 2.11 -1.17 -15.43
N GLN A 331 0.79 -1.17 -15.38
CA GLN A 331 -0.02 -2.23 -14.76
C GLN A 331 -0.87 -2.89 -15.84
N LEU A 332 -0.69 -4.20 -16.04
CA LEU A 332 -1.59 -5.00 -16.86
C LEU A 332 -2.88 -5.25 -16.07
N ILE A 333 -3.99 -4.69 -16.56
CA ILE A 333 -5.31 -4.82 -15.92
C ILE A 333 -5.93 -6.17 -16.29
N LYS A 334 -6.01 -6.45 -17.61
CA LYS A 334 -6.55 -7.73 -18.11
C LYS A 334 -6.15 -7.98 -19.55
N THR A 335 -6.20 -9.25 -19.95
CA THR A 335 -6.24 -9.65 -21.37
C THR A 335 -7.67 -9.63 -21.85
N THR A 336 -7.91 -9.22 -23.10
CA THR A 336 -9.24 -9.09 -23.72
C THR A 336 -9.52 -10.23 -24.71
N GLY A 337 -8.78 -11.32 -24.62
CA GLY A 337 -8.84 -12.47 -25.52
C GLY A 337 -7.75 -12.42 -26.60
N ASP A 338 -7.76 -11.41 -27.43
CA ASP A 338 -6.79 -11.16 -28.51
C ASP A 338 -6.07 -9.80 -28.37
N GLY A 339 -6.10 -9.21 -27.16
CA GLY A 339 -5.44 -7.97 -26.85
C GLY A 339 -5.29 -7.76 -25.36
N ILE A 340 -4.83 -6.58 -24.95
CA ILE A 340 -4.66 -6.21 -23.55
C ILE A 340 -5.28 -4.86 -23.21
N LEU A 341 -5.58 -4.69 -21.94
CA LEU A 341 -5.82 -3.42 -21.28
C LEU A 341 -4.74 -3.20 -20.23
N ALA A 342 -3.99 -2.11 -20.36
CA ALA A 342 -2.97 -1.72 -19.41
C ALA A 342 -3.05 -0.22 -19.07
N THR A 343 -2.52 0.16 -17.91
CA THR A 343 -2.45 1.56 -17.46
C THR A 343 -1.01 1.96 -17.13
N PHE A 344 -0.72 3.25 -17.27
CA PHE A 344 0.59 3.85 -17.01
C PHE A 344 0.41 5.20 -16.30
N ASP A 345 1.38 5.59 -15.51
CA ASP A 345 1.45 6.89 -14.83
C ASP A 345 1.82 8.05 -15.76
N GLY A 346 2.18 7.76 -17.04
CA GLY A 346 2.51 8.76 -18.04
C GLY A 346 2.44 8.25 -19.48
N PRO A 347 2.06 9.13 -20.42
CA PRO A 347 1.81 8.73 -21.81
C PRO A 347 3.07 8.27 -22.55
N GLY A 348 4.25 8.81 -22.24
CA GLY A 348 5.51 8.39 -22.86
C GLY A 348 5.83 6.91 -22.59
N ARG A 349 5.55 6.40 -21.39
CA ARG A 349 5.72 4.99 -21.04
C ARG A 349 4.72 4.11 -21.79
N GLY A 350 3.46 4.52 -21.82
CA GLY A 350 2.42 3.80 -22.57
C GLY A 350 2.71 3.70 -24.07
N ILE A 351 3.19 4.78 -24.68
CA ILE A 351 3.61 4.78 -26.11
C ILE A 351 4.80 3.85 -26.32
N GLY A 352 5.80 3.90 -25.42
CA GLY A 352 6.97 3.02 -25.48
C GLY A 352 6.60 1.55 -25.39
N CYS A 353 5.74 1.20 -24.46
CA CYS A 353 5.21 -0.15 -24.31
C CYS A 353 4.45 -0.61 -25.57
N ALA A 354 3.54 0.23 -26.10
CA ALA A 354 2.78 -0.09 -27.32
C ALA A 354 3.71 -0.33 -28.53
N ALA A 355 4.78 0.46 -28.69
CA ALA A 355 5.77 0.28 -29.76
C ALA A 355 6.52 -1.04 -29.57
N ALA A 356 7.02 -1.35 -28.37
CA ALA A 356 7.72 -2.59 -28.09
C ALA A 356 6.83 -3.83 -28.31
N VAL A 357 5.58 -3.80 -27.84
CA VAL A 357 4.60 -4.89 -28.07
C VAL A 357 4.37 -5.09 -29.57
N LYS A 358 4.18 -4.00 -30.35
CA LYS A 358 3.99 -4.07 -31.79
C LYS A 358 5.18 -4.72 -32.49
N ASP A 359 6.40 -4.31 -32.14
CA ASP A 359 7.62 -4.76 -32.81
C ASP A 359 7.94 -6.22 -32.48
N GLU A 360 7.82 -6.64 -31.20
CA GLU A 360 8.09 -8.02 -30.79
C GLU A 360 7.03 -8.98 -31.33
N LEU A 361 5.74 -8.63 -31.33
CA LEU A 361 4.67 -9.45 -31.91
C LEU A 361 4.80 -9.52 -33.45
N GLY A 362 5.25 -8.43 -34.08
CA GLY A 362 5.57 -8.42 -35.51
C GLY A 362 6.64 -9.42 -35.87
N GLY A 363 7.63 -9.64 -35.01
CA GLY A 363 8.71 -10.63 -35.18
C GLY A 363 8.22 -12.08 -35.22
N ILE A 364 7.05 -12.37 -34.62
CA ILE A 364 6.41 -13.72 -34.65
C ILE A 364 5.21 -13.78 -35.61
N GLY A 365 5.03 -12.76 -36.45
CA GLY A 365 3.99 -12.73 -37.49
C GLY A 365 2.60 -12.31 -37.00
N LEU A 366 2.48 -11.79 -35.79
CA LEU A 366 1.26 -11.19 -35.26
C LEU A 366 1.28 -9.68 -35.45
N GLN A 367 0.28 -9.15 -36.14
CA GLN A 367 0.10 -7.71 -36.31
C GLN A 367 -0.94 -7.21 -35.33
N ILE A 368 -0.64 -6.14 -34.60
CA ILE A 368 -1.58 -5.50 -33.67
C ILE A 368 -1.96 -4.10 -34.14
N ARG A 369 -3.03 -3.58 -33.58
CA ARG A 369 -3.37 -2.17 -33.51
C ARG A 369 -3.41 -1.74 -32.05
N ALA A 370 -3.06 -0.49 -31.76
CA ALA A 370 -3.04 0.04 -30.40
C ALA A 370 -3.69 1.42 -30.32
N GLY A 371 -4.27 1.71 -29.16
CA GLY A 371 -4.87 3.02 -28.87
C GLY A 371 -4.56 3.50 -27.46
N LEU A 372 -4.17 4.78 -27.35
CA LEU A 372 -3.87 5.39 -26.06
C LEU A 372 -4.71 6.65 -25.82
N HIS A 373 -5.18 6.77 -24.58
CA HIS A 373 -5.78 8.00 -24.08
C HIS A 373 -5.33 8.24 -22.64
N THR A 374 -5.14 9.50 -22.26
CA THR A 374 -4.87 9.91 -20.88
C THR A 374 -6.08 10.66 -20.33
N GLY A 375 -6.57 10.23 -19.23
CA GLY A 375 -7.72 10.82 -18.55
C GLY A 375 -7.97 10.19 -17.20
N GLU A 376 -9.00 10.67 -16.52
CA GLU A 376 -9.39 10.14 -15.22
C GLU A 376 -10.06 8.78 -15.38
N ILE A 377 -9.53 7.77 -14.68
CA ILE A 377 -10.07 6.41 -14.60
C ILE A 377 -10.59 6.13 -13.20
N GLU A 378 -11.54 5.23 -13.09
CA GLU A 378 -12.08 4.72 -11.83
C GLU A 378 -11.54 3.31 -11.57
N LEU A 379 -10.92 3.11 -10.40
CA LEU A 379 -10.44 1.79 -9.96
C LEU A 379 -11.60 1.00 -9.37
N ARG A 380 -11.78 -0.28 -9.77
CA ARG A 380 -12.84 -1.17 -9.29
C ARG A 380 -12.30 -2.58 -9.14
N ASP A 381 -12.06 -3.02 -7.93
CA ASP A 381 -11.74 -4.43 -7.60
C ASP A 381 -10.75 -5.12 -8.56
N GLY A 382 -9.66 -4.41 -8.90
CA GLY A 382 -8.64 -4.91 -9.83
C GLY A 382 -8.94 -4.67 -11.32
N ASP A 383 -10.09 -4.06 -11.67
CA ASP A 383 -10.42 -3.55 -13.00
C ASP A 383 -10.38 -2.01 -13.03
N VAL A 384 -10.50 -1.44 -14.22
CA VAL A 384 -10.58 0.02 -14.41
C VAL A 384 -11.80 0.39 -15.22
N GLY A 385 -12.45 1.47 -14.80
CA GLY A 385 -13.65 2.02 -15.46
C GLY A 385 -13.48 3.50 -15.82
N GLY A 386 -14.58 4.10 -16.25
CA GLY A 386 -14.63 5.53 -16.55
C GLY A 386 -14.54 5.86 -18.06
N MET A 387 -14.82 7.12 -18.37
CA MET A 387 -14.88 7.58 -19.77
C MET A 387 -13.55 7.44 -20.49
N ALA A 388 -12.43 7.63 -19.79
CA ALA A 388 -11.07 7.52 -20.36
C ALA A 388 -10.77 6.11 -20.90
N VAL A 389 -11.27 5.07 -20.22
CA VAL A 389 -11.13 3.67 -20.68
C VAL A 389 -11.93 3.46 -21.98
N HIS A 390 -13.17 3.97 -22.03
CA HIS A 390 -13.99 3.89 -23.25
C HIS A 390 -13.34 4.64 -24.43
N ILE A 391 -12.80 5.84 -24.20
CA ILE A 391 -12.11 6.62 -25.22
C ILE A 391 -10.90 5.85 -25.75
N ALA A 392 -10.01 5.32 -24.89
CA ALA A 392 -8.84 4.57 -25.29
C ALA A 392 -9.20 3.35 -26.17
N ALA A 393 -10.25 2.60 -25.79
CA ALA A 393 -10.76 1.49 -26.59
C ALA A 393 -11.26 1.94 -27.99
N ARG A 394 -11.90 3.11 -28.08
CA ARG A 394 -12.36 3.67 -29.37
C ARG A 394 -11.22 4.21 -30.22
N VAL A 395 -10.20 4.79 -29.59
CA VAL A 395 -8.96 5.22 -30.28
C VAL A 395 -8.27 3.98 -30.90
N MET A 396 -8.14 2.88 -30.14
CA MET A 396 -7.63 1.61 -30.65
C MET A 396 -8.45 1.07 -31.82
N ALA A 397 -9.79 1.08 -31.69
CA ALA A 397 -10.68 0.61 -32.76
C ALA A 397 -10.60 1.44 -34.05
N ALA A 398 -10.15 2.69 -33.98
CA ALA A 398 -9.93 3.57 -35.13
C ALA A 398 -8.54 3.40 -35.78
N ALA A 399 -7.64 2.65 -35.15
CA ALA A 399 -6.29 2.41 -35.67
C ALA A 399 -6.31 1.39 -36.83
N GLU A 400 -5.47 1.64 -37.83
CA GLU A 400 -5.18 0.70 -38.90
C GLU A 400 -4.28 -0.46 -38.43
N PRO A 401 -4.20 -1.58 -39.16
CA PRO A 401 -3.25 -2.65 -38.88
C PRO A 401 -1.81 -2.15 -38.74
N GLY A 402 -1.16 -2.47 -37.61
CA GLY A 402 0.20 -2.02 -37.31
C GLY A 402 0.31 -0.57 -36.81
N GLU A 403 -0.80 0.11 -36.61
CA GLU A 403 -0.82 1.50 -36.18
C GLU A 403 -1.01 1.64 -34.66
N ILE A 404 -0.34 2.63 -34.10
CA ILE A 404 -0.54 3.08 -32.71
C ILE A 404 -1.15 4.48 -32.78
N LEU A 405 -2.41 4.62 -32.35
CA LEU A 405 -3.12 5.89 -32.30
C LEU A 405 -3.15 6.46 -30.88
N THR A 406 -3.10 7.77 -30.79
CA THR A 406 -3.25 8.50 -29.54
C THR A 406 -4.31 9.60 -29.67
N SER A 407 -4.95 9.94 -28.58
CA SER A 407 -5.81 11.12 -28.51
C SER A 407 -4.99 12.41 -28.41
N ARG A 408 -5.65 13.57 -28.66
CA ARG A 408 -5.06 14.89 -28.49
C ARG A 408 -4.48 15.09 -27.08
N THR A 409 -5.15 14.61 -26.04
CA THR A 409 -4.66 14.71 -24.65
C THR A 409 -3.29 14.07 -24.49
N VAL A 410 -3.08 12.88 -25.04
CA VAL A 410 -1.77 12.20 -25.05
C VAL A 410 -0.74 13.04 -25.80
N ARG A 411 -1.07 13.53 -26.99
CA ARG A 411 -0.21 14.38 -27.81
C ARG A 411 0.25 15.63 -27.05
N ASP A 412 -0.67 16.29 -26.38
CA ASP A 412 -0.36 17.54 -25.66
C ASP A 412 0.54 17.28 -24.42
N LEU A 413 0.41 16.11 -23.79
CA LEU A 413 1.25 15.70 -22.65
C LEU A 413 2.65 15.21 -23.03
N VAL A 414 2.88 14.78 -24.27
CA VAL A 414 4.22 14.34 -24.73
C VAL A 414 4.99 15.42 -25.48
N VAL A 415 4.50 16.65 -25.50
CA VAL A 415 5.23 17.80 -26.08
C VAL A 415 6.58 17.96 -25.39
N GLY A 416 7.66 18.00 -26.19
CA GLY A 416 9.04 18.09 -25.70
C GLY A 416 9.71 16.75 -25.40
N SER A 417 9.05 15.62 -25.69
CA SER A 417 9.66 14.29 -25.71
C SER A 417 10.12 13.89 -27.12
N ASP A 418 10.87 12.78 -27.24
CA ASP A 418 11.35 12.24 -28.51
C ASP A 418 10.26 11.52 -29.33
N VAL A 419 8.99 11.61 -28.94
CA VAL A 419 7.87 10.95 -29.60
C VAL A 419 7.43 11.75 -30.82
N ALA A 420 7.58 11.19 -32.01
CA ALA A 420 7.11 11.79 -33.26
C ALA A 420 5.65 11.35 -33.54
N LEU A 421 4.76 12.32 -33.67
CA LEU A 421 3.32 12.14 -33.90
C LEU A 421 2.89 12.78 -35.22
N LYS A 422 2.08 12.05 -35.99
CA LYS A 422 1.46 12.52 -37.24
C LYS A 422 -0.03 12.71 -37.04
N ASP A 423 -0.56 13.87 -37.39
CA ASP A 423 -2.01 14.14 -37.32
C ASP A 423 -2.79 13.22 -38.27
N ARG A 424 -3.84 12.57 -37.74
CA ARG A 424 -4.78 11.70 -38.45
C ARG A 424 -6.14 12.36 -38.64
N GLY A 425 -6.26 13.64 -38.29
CA GLY A 425 -7.50 14.42 -38.38
C GLY A 425 -8.47 14.15 -37.24
N SER A 426 -9.64 14.79 -37.37
CA SER A 426 -10.72 14.69 -36.40
C SER A 426 -11.81 13.76 -36.89
N GLN A 427 -12.26 12.86 -36.02
CA GLN A 427 -13.33 11.91 -36.36
C GLN A 427 -14.22 11.62 -35.14
N PRO A 428 -15.48 11.22 -35.34
CA PRO A 428 -16.33 10.79 -34.25
C PRO A 428 -15.87 9.43 -33.72
N LEU A 429 -15.90 9.26 -32.40
CA LEU A 429 -15.68 7.96 -31.74
C LEU A 429 -17.04 7.37 -31.33
N LYS A 430 -17.30 6.12 -31.72
CA LYS A 430 -18.59 5.47 -31.47
C LYS A 430 -18.94 5.46 -29.97
N GLY A 431 -20.07 6.09 -29.61
CA GLY A 431 -20.55 6.15 -28.22
C GLY A 431 -19.83 7.15 -27.32
N VAL A 432 -19.02 8.02 -27.91
CA VAL A 432 -18.37 9.15 -27.22
C VAL A 432 -18.81 10.44 -27.92
N GLU A 433 -19.24 11.41 -27.16
CA GLU A 433 -19.73 12.68 -27.69
C GLU A 433 -18.61 13.52 -28.30
N GLY A 434 -18.91 14.23 -29.39
CA GLY A 434 -18.01 15.18 -30.04
C GLY A 434 -17.11 14.56 -31.12
N SER A 435 -16.21 15.39 -31.65
CA SER A 435 -15.20 15.02 -32.66
C SER A 435 -13.83 14.99 -32.01
N TRP A 436 -13.09 13.93 -32.23
CA TRP A 436 -11.82 13.62 -31.55
C TRP A 436 -10.67 13.69 -32.54
N GLN A 437 -9.71 14.57 -32.29
CA GLN A 437 -8.46 14.64 -33.05
C GLN A 437 -7.50 13.54 -32.61
N LEU A 438 -7.07 12.72 -33.57
CA LEU A 438 -6.21 11.57 -33.34
C LEU A 438 -4.85 11.75 -33.98
N PHE A 439 -3.82 11.12 -33.41
CA PHE A 439 -2.44 11.19 -33.86
C PHE A 439 -1.81 9.80 -33.93
N ALA A 440 -1.16 9.48 -35.05
CA ALA A 440 -0.40 8.24 -35.20
C ALA A 440 1.03 8.43 -34.67
N VAL A 441 1.52 7.45 -33.91
CA VAL A 441 2.92 7.36 -33.52
C VAL A 441 3.74 6.91 -34.74
N VAL A 442 4.71 7.75 -35.20
CA VAL A 442 5.51 7.48 -36.41
C VAL A 442 7.00 7.29 -36.10
N GLY A 443 7.44 7.57 -34.89
CA GLY A 443 8.83 7.39 -34.45
C GLY A 443 8.98 7.69 -32.95
N ARG A 444 10.07 7.18 -32.40
CA ARG A 444 10.53 7.44 -31.04
C ARG A 444 12.02 7.60 -31.05
#